data_74ae13a97a621dc40034066778563461
#
_entry.id   74ae13a97a621dc40034066778563461
#
_cell.length_a   1.000
_cell.length_b   1.000
_cell.length_c   1.000
_cell.angle_alpha   90.00
_cell.angle_beta   90.00
_cell.angle_gamma   90.00
#
_symmetry.space_group_name_H-M   'P 1'
#
loop_
_entity.id
_entity.type
_entity.pdbx_description
1 polymer ?
#
loop_
_entity_poly.entity_id
_entity_poly.type
_entity_poly.pdbx_seq_one_letter_code
_entity_poly.pdbx_strand_id
1 'polypeptide(L)' 'MTKKEIAHINAKIEQYRKWAAEEAAEARRATDDGERDEHRLQERLNDSAADTLELLLSELS' A
#
# COMPACT_ATOMS: atom_id res chain seq x y z
N MET A 1 4.12 22.68 2.80
CA MET A 1 4.74 21.43 3.30
C MET A 1 6.23 21.46 3.01
N THR A 2 7.06 21.04 3.97
CA THR A 2 8.52 21.05 3.80
C THR A 2 8.97 19.87 2.93
N LYS A 3 10.19 19.97 2.38
CA LYS A 3 10.79 18.87 1.62
C LYS A 3 10.90 17.60 2.46
N LYS A 4 11.19 17.76 3.76
CA LYS A 4 11.32 16.65 4.70
C LYS A 4 9.99 15.93 4.91
N GLU A 5 8.91 16.69 5.03
CA GLU A 5 7.55 16.14 5.14
C GLU A 5 7.13 15.41 3.88
N ILE A 6 7.40 16.00 2.72
CA ILE A 6 7.11 15.38 1.41
C ILE A 6 7.88 14.06 1.28
N ALA A 7 9.17 14.06 1.63
CA ALA A 7 9.99 12.84 1.58
C ALA A 7 9.45 11.76 2.51
N HIS A 8 8.97 12.14 3.70
CA HIS A 8 8.39 11.21 4.66
C HIS A 8 7.12 10.57 4.10
N ILE A 9 6.23 11.38 3.50
CA ILE A 9 5.00 10.87 2.90
C ILE A 9 5.32 9.94 1.73
N ASN A 10 6.28 10.30 0.88
CA ASN A 10 6.70 9.45 -0.23
C ASN A 10 7.26 8.11 0.26
N ALA A 11 8.02 8.12 1.36
CA ALA A 11 8.54 6.89 1.95
C ALA A 11 7.40 5.99 2.46
N LYS A 12 6.34 6.58 3.01
CA LYS A 12 5.15 5.82 3.45
C LYS A 12 4.41 5.22 2.26
N ILE A 13 4.26 5.98 1.18
CA ILE A 13 3.62 5.48 -0.04
C ILE A 13 4.38 4.26 -0.56
N GLU A 14 5.70 4.34 -0.66
CA GLU A 14 6.55 3.22 -1.09
C GLU A 14 6.40 2.02 -0.17
N GLN A 15 6.34 2.24 1.13
CA GLN A 15 6.18 1.16 2.10
C GLN A 15 4.85 0.43 1.93
N TYR A 16 3.74 1.18 1.77
CA TYR A 16 2.44 0.57 1.54
C TYR A 16 2.39 -0.19 0.21
N ARG A 17 3.01 0.35 -0.85
CA ARG A 17 3.10 -0.35 -2.15
C ARG A 17 3.88 -1.65 -2.03
N LYS A 18 4.98 -1.63 -1.25
CA LYS A 18 5.78 -2.83 -1.00
C LYS A 18 4.97 -3.88 -0.25
N TRP A 19 4.26 -3.50 0.79
CA TRP A 19 3.41 -4.42 1.54
C TRP A 19 2.29 -4.98 0.67
N ALA A 20 1.69 -4.16 -0.18
CA ALA A 20 0.67 -4.64 -1.12
C ALA A 20 1.25 -5.70 -2.07
N ALA A 21 2.46 -5.47 -2.58
CA ALA A 21 3.13 -6.44 -3.47
C ALA A 21 3.44 -7.75 -2.74
N GLU A 22 3.85 -7.67 -1.47
CA GLU A 22 4.11 -8.86 -0.65
C GLU A 22 2.82 -9.65 -0.42
N GLU A 23 1.72 -8.97 -0.12
CA GLU A 23 0.42 -9.61 0.05
C GLU A 23 -0.08 -10.24 -1.24
N ALA A 24 0.13 -9.59 -2.38
CA ALA A 24 -0.22 -10.15 -3.69
C ALA A 24 0.56 -11.45 -3.96
N ALA A 25 1.85 -11.46 -3.60
CA ALA A 25 2.68 -12.65 -3.75
C ALA A 25 2.19 -13.80 -2.85
N GLU A 26 1.83 -13.47 -1.61
CA GLU A 26 1.28 -14.47 -0.67
C GLU A 26 -0.05 -15.03 -1.17
N ALA A 27 -0.91 -14.16 -1.74
CA ALA A 27 -2.17 -14.61 -2.32
C ALA A 27 -1.96 -15.61 -3.45
N ARG A 28 -0.95 -15.36 -4.30
CA ARG A 28 -0.62 -16.28 -5.40
C ARG A 28 -0.10 -17.61 -4.91
N ARG A 29 0.60 -17.66 -3.77
CA ARG A 29 1.14 -18.89 -3.18
C ARG A 29 0.13 -19.63 -2.32
N ALA A 30 -0.95 -18.96 -1.91
CA ALA A 30 -1.94 -19.57 -1.03
C ALA A 30 -2.68 -20.72 -1.74
N THR A 31 -2.81 -21.84 -1.07
CA THR A 31 -3.52 -23.01 -1.56
C THR A 31 -4.96 -23.08 -1.04
N ASP A 32 -5.25 -22.33 0.00
CA ASP A 32 -6.55 -22.24 0.62
C ASP A 32 -7.25 -20.95 0.19
N ASP A 33 -8.53 -21.05 -0.21
CA ASP A 33 -9.30 -19.89 -0.67
C ASP A 33 -9.45 -18.81 0.40
N GLY A 34 -9.64 -19.22 1.66
CA GLY A 34 -9.75 -18.28 2.77
C GLY A 34 -8.47 -17.48 2.98
N GLU A 35 -7.32 -18.13 2.91
CA GLU A 35 -6.02 -17.46 3.02
C GLU A 35 -5.79 -16.51 1.86
N ARG A 36 -6.13 -16.96 0.64
CA ARG A 36 -6.01 -16.13 -0.56
C ARG A 36 -6.85 -14.87 -0.44
N ASP A 37 -8.09 -15.00 -0.02
CA ASP A 37 -9.01 -13.88 0.14
C ASP A 37 -8.51 -12.89 1.21
N GLU A 38 -7.94 -13.39 2.30
CA GLU A 38 -7.36 -12.55 3.35
C GLU A 38 -6.18 -11.75 2.83
N HIS A 39 -5.26 -12.39 2.09
CA HIS A 39 -4.11 -11.69 1.51
C HIS A 39 -4.55 -10.66 0.46
N ARG A 40 -5.57 -10.98 -0.35
CA ARG A 40 -6.12 -10.03 -1.31
C ARG A 40 -6.75 -8.81 -0.62
N LEU A 41 -7.41 -9.03 0.51
CA LEU A 41 -7.95 -7.92 1.30
C LEU A 41 -6.82 -7.02 1.82
N GLN A 42 -5.75 -7.60 2.37
CA GLN A 42 -4.61 -6.84 2.86
C GLN A 42 -3.90 -6.08 1.73
N GLU A 43 -3.76 -6.71 0.58
CA GLU A 43 -3.21 -6.05 -0.62
C GLU A 43 -4.02 -4.80 -0.96
N ARG A 44 -5.34 -4.94 -0.99
CA ARG A 44 -6.26 -3.86 -1.33
C ARG A 44 -6.19 -2.71 -0.31
N LEU A 45 -6.12 -3.05 0.98
CA LEU A 45 -6.03 -2.06 2.05
C LEU A 45 -4.72 -1.28 1.97
N ASN A 46 -3.60 -1.95 1.68
CA ASN A 46 -2.31 -1.29 1.53
C ASN A 46 -2.27 -0.39 0.28
N ASP A 47 -2.83 -0.86 -0.84
CA ASP A 47 -2.92 -0.04 -2.05
C ASP A 47 -3.82 1.19 -1.82
N SER A 48 -4.93 1.02 -1.13
CA SER A 48 -5.84 2.12 -0.80
C SER A 48 -5.16 3.15 0.09
N ALA A 49 -4.36 2.72 1.06
CA ALA A 49 -3.60 3.61 1.92
C ALA A 49 -2.59 4.43 1.09
N ALA A 50 -1.89 3.79 0.17
CA ALA A 50 -0.96 4.47 -0.72
C ALA A 50 -1.66 5.49 -1.61
N ASP A 51 -2.81 5.11 -2.20
CA ASP A 51 -3.60 5.99 -3.05
C ASP A 51 -4.05 7.24 -2.27
N THR A 52 -4.51 7.06 -1.04
CA THR A 52 -4.95 8.15 -0.19
C THR A 52 -3.80 9.13 0.10
N LEU A 53 -2.62 8.60 0.40
CA LEU A 53 -1.44 9.44 0.65
C LEU A 53 -1.01 10.18 -0.60
N GLU A 54 -1.06 9.54 -1.77
CA GLU A 54 -0.75 10.20 -3.04
C GLU A 54 -1.72 11.35 -3.32
N LEU A 55 -3.01 11.13 -3.08
CA LEU A 55 -4.03 12.16 -3.26
C LEU A 55 -3.78 13.35 -2.33
N LEU A 56 -3.52 13.10 -1.05
CA LEU A 56 -3.22 14.13 -0.08
C LEU A 56 -1.98 14.93 -0.47
N LEU A 57 -0.93 14.24 -0.91
CA LEU A 57 0.29 14.89 -1.35
C LEU A 57 0.04 15.79 -2.55
N SER A 58 -0.77 15.33 -3.49
CA SER A 58 -1.16 16.10 -4.67
C SER A 58 -1.96 17.35 -4.30
N GLU A 59 -2.87 17.24 -3.33
CA GLU A 59 -3.69 18.37 -2.89
C GLU A 59 -2.92 19.41 -2.10
N LEU A 60 -1.87 18.98 -1.40
CA LEU A 60 -1.09 19.85 -0.51
C LEU A 60 0.16 20.45 -1.16
N SER A 61 0.51 19.99 -2.34
CA SER A 61 1.72 20.44 -3.04
C SER A 61 1.49 21.44 -4.16
#